data_83cec09c6e7bb63c76279e1d26247a21
#
_entry.id   83cec09c6e7bb63c76279e1d26247a21
#
_cell.length_a   1.000
_cell.length_b   1.000
_cell.length_c   1.000
_cell.angle_alpha   90.00
_cell.angle_beta   90.00
_cell.angle_gamma   90.00
#
_symmetry.space_group_name_H-M   'P 1'
#
loop_
_entity.id
_entity.type
_entity.pdbx_description
1 polymer ?
#
loop_
_entity_poly.entity_id
_entity_poly.type
_entity_poly.pdbx_seq_one_letter_code
_entity_poly.pdbx_strand_id
1 'polypeptide(L)'
;MKKKLIKIDQLKQEDIILSTTTEPISKAVKIGTNSKYSHARLYDRDGFVIEAVDPIVGRPRLATVLIKDMYAAVYRLPKLTIGQAITIMAYATKQRGKPYDLSGAVGSAKASRLTAYGRASAISNAINPEEEFYCSELIAYASA
;
A
#
# COMPACT_ATOMS: atom_id res chain seq x y z
N MET A 1 -17.41 -6.25 15.05
CA MET A 1 -17.40 -6.74 13.65
C MET A 1 -16.78 -8.12 13.60
N LYS A 2 -17.50 -9.13 13.14
CA LYS A 2 -16.94 -10.49 12.99
C LYS A 2 -15.94 -10.47 11.85
N LYS A 3 -14.68 -10.83 12.11
CA LYS A 3 -13.67 -11.01 11.07
C LYS A 3 -14.08 -12.20 10.21
N LYS A 4 -14.26 -11.99 8.92
CA LYS A 4 -14.53 -13.03 7.94
C LYS A 4 -13.20 -13.41 7.27
N LEU A 5 -12.81 -14.67 7.35
CA LEU A 5 -11.71 -15.18 6.56
C LEU A 5 -12.14 -15.26 5.08
N ILE A 6 -11.30 -14.74 4.21
CA ILE A 6 -11.52 -14.83 2.76
C ILE A 6 -10.39 -15.62 2.11
N LYS A 7 -10.73 -16.33 1.04
CA LYS A 7 -9.75 -17.05 0.21
C LYS A 7 -9.22 -16.14 -0.89
N ILE A 8 -8.07 -16.46 -1.45
CA ILE A 8 -7.44 -15.69 -2.54
C ILE A 8 -8.35 -15.64 -3.79
N ASP A 9 -9.09 -16.70 -4.06
CA ASP A 9 -10.05 -16.79 -5.17
C ASP A 9 -11.30 -15.88 -5.00
N GLN A 10 -11.51 -15.33 -3.81
CA GLN A 10 -12.57 -14.37 -3.51
C GLN A 10 -12.13 -12.90 -3.65
N LEU A 11 -10.84 -12.67 -3.89
CA LEU A 11 -10.30 -11.34 -4.15
C LEU A 11 -10.79 -10.83 -5.50
N LYS A 12 -11.01 -9.53 -5.55
CA LYS A 12 -11.33 -8.81 -6.78
C LYS A 12 -10.23 -7.84 -7.10
N GLN A 13 -10.06 -7.57 -8.38
CA GLN A 13 -9.17 -6.50 -8.83
C GLN A 13 -9.51 -5.21 -8.05
N GLU A 14 -8.53 -4.38 -7.72
CA GLU A 14 -8.57 -3.18 -6.89
C GLU A 14 -8.78 -3.43 -5.37
N ASP A 15 -8.92 -4.67 -4.91
CA ASP A 15 -8.87 -4.92 -3.46
C ASP A 15 -7.53 -4.46 -2.89
N ILE A 16 -7.60 -3.73 -1.78
CA ILE A 16 -6.41 -3.26 -1.06
C ILE A 16 -6.08 -4.28 0.03
N ILE A 17 -4.86 -4.80 0.00
CA ILE A 17 -4.38 -5.76 0.99
C ILE A 17 -3.42 -5.04 1.92
N LEU A 18 -3.82 -4.88 3.17
CA LEU A 18 -2.98 -4.34 4.22
C LEU A 18 -2.36 -5.47 5.02
N SER A 19 -1.07 -5.41 5.26
CA SER A 19 -0.34 -6.47 5.96
C SER A 19 0.74 -5.93 6.89
N THR A 20 1.33 -6.82 7.66
CA THR A 20 2.47 -6.53 8.53
C THR A 20 3.49 -7.65 8.48
N THR A 21 4.76 -7.28 8.58
CA THR A 21 5.89 -8.21 8.67
C THR A 21 6.65 -8.01 9.96
N THR A 22 7.62 -8.88 10.22
CA THR A 22 8.55 -8.77 11.37
C THR A 22 9.79 -7.93 11.06
N GLU A 23 9.94 -7.46 9.83
CA GLU A 23 11.12 -6.70 9.41
C GLU A 23 11.27 -5.39 10.20
N PRO A 24 12.52 -4.92 10.43
CA PRO A 24 12.77 -3.71 11.23
C PRO A 24 12.06 -2.45 10.69
N ILE A 25 12.03 -2.27 9.36
CA ILE A 25 11.34 -1.16 8.72
C ILE A 25 9.82 -1.21 8.97
N SER A 26 9.26 -2.42 8.98
CA SER A 26 7.84 -2.64 9.30
C SER A 26 7.52 -2.19 10.73
N LYS A 27 8.40 -2.47 11.70
CA LYS A 27 8.26 -2.00 13.08
C LYS A 27 8.30 -0.47 13.16
N ALA A 28 9.24 0.16 12.46
CA ALA A 28 9.36 1.62 12.43
C ALA A 28 8.11 2.29 11.86
N VAL A 29 7.57 1.77 10.76
CA VAL A 29 6.32 2.26 10.14
C VAL A 29 5.15 2.12 11.10
N LYS A 30 4.97 0.95 11.74
CA LYS A 30 3.87 0.72 12.69
C LYS A 30 3.93 1.66 13.88
N ILE A 31 5.10 1.88 14.45
CA ILE A 31 5.30 2.81 15.57
C ILE A 31 5.01 4.24 15.10
N GLY A 32 5.54 4.65 13.96
CA GLY A 32 5.36 5.98 13.41
C GLY A 32 3.92 6.32 13.05
N THR A 33 3.17 5.38 12.51
CA THR A 33 1.78 5.56 12.07
C THR A 33 0.74 5.20 13.14
N ASN A 34 1.16 4.65 14.27
CA ASN A 34 0.26 4.06 15.27
C ASN A 34 -0.70 3.03 14.67
N SER A 35 -0.23 2.28 13.69
CA SER A 35 -1.00 1.27 12.95
C SER A 35 -0.46 -0.14 13.20
N LYS A 36 -1.34 -1.12 13.17
CA LYS A 36 -0.96 -2.53 13.17
C LYS A 36 -0.48 -3.02 11.80
N TYR A 37 -0.73 -2.25 10.75
CA TYR A 37 -0.28 -2.52 9.39
C TYR A 37 0.94 -1.67 9.05
N SER A 38 1.83 -2.23 8.27
CA SER A 38 3.05 -1.56 7.82
C SER A 38 3.21 -1.55 6.30
N HIS A 39 2.33 -2.27 5.60
CA HIS A 39 2.43 -2.42 4.15
C HIS A 39 1.05 -2.50 3.50
N ALA A 40 0.95 -2.00 2.28
CA ALA A 40 -0.25 -2.01 1.47
C ALA A 40 0.06 -2.49 0.05
N ARG A 41 -0.83 -3.31 -0.50
CA ARG A 41 -0.74 -3.87 -1.85
C ARG A 41 -2.07 -3.69 -2.55
N LEU A 42 -2.03 -3.56 -3.86
CA LEU A 42 -3.21 -3.52 -4.70
C LEU A 42 -3.35 -4.87 -5.42
N TYR A 43 -4.46 -5.57 -5.23
CA TYR A 43 -4.70 -6.82 -5.94
C TYR A 43 -4.99 -6.54 -7.41
N ASP A 44 -4.23 -7.14 -8.30
CA ASP A 44 -4.43 -6.99 -9.73
C ASP A 44 -5.41 -8.07 -10.24
N ARG A 45 -4.92 -9.26 -10.51
CA ARG A 45 -5.69 -10.41 -10.97
C ARG A 45 -4.79 -11.65 -10.99
N ASP A 46 -5.38 -12.81 -11.16
CA ASP A 46 -4.67 -14.09 -11.34
C ASP A 46 -3.66 -14.39 -10.22
N GLY A 47 -3.94 -13.90 -9.01
CA GLY A 47 -3.09 -14.09 -7.85
C GLY A 47 -1.90 -13.13 -7.78
N PHE A 48 -1.87 -12.06 -8.58
CA PHE A 48 -0.82 -11.05 -8.55
C PHE A 48 -1.26 -9.78 -7.81
N VAL A 49 -0.30 -9.08 -7.23
CA VAL A 49 -0.48 -7.78 -6.60
C VAL A 49 0.50 -6.78 -7.19
N ILE A 50 0.16 -5.49 -7.10
CA ILE A 50 1.10 -4.40 -7.37
C ILE A 50 1.46 -3.78 -6.03
N GLU A 51 2.75 -3.68 -5.76
CA GLU A 51 3.29 -3.14 -4.52
C GLU A 51 4.56 -2.32 -4.73
N ALA A 52 4.75 -1.31 -3.90
CA ALA A 52 6.01 -0.59 -3.80
C ALA A 52 6.80 -1.15 -2.61
N VAL A 53 7.90 -1.83 -2.90
CA VAL A 53 8.84 -2.41 -1.93
C VAL A 53 10.24 -2.21 -2.49
N ASP A 54 11.20 -1.94 -1.60
CA ASP A 54 12.61 -1.83 -2.03
C ASP A 54 13.03 -3.07 -2.87
N PRO A 55 13.60 -2.88 -4.05
CA PRO A 55 14.07 -1.62 -4.63
C PRO A 55 13.08 -0.91 -5.58
N ILE A 56 11.99 -1.56 -5.99
CA ILE A 56 11.10 -1.02 -7.04
C ILE A 56 9.62 -1.33 -6.81
N VAL A 57 8.75 -0.62 -7.53
CA VAL A 57 7.35 -1.03 -7.69
C VAL A 57 7.30 -2.30 -8.53
N GLY A 58 6.78 -3.37 -7.97
CA GLY A 58 6.74 -4.70 -8.60
C GLY A 58 5.34 -5.30 -8.71
N ARG A 59 5.27 -6.46 -9.37
CA ARG A 59 4.05 -7.26 -9.51
C ARG A 59 4.31 -8.71 -9.10
N PRO A 60 4.52 -8.98 -7.81
CA PRO A 60 4.74 -10.34 -7.32
C PRO A 60 3.45 -11.15 -7.20
N ARG A 61 3.59 -12.47 -7.01
CA ARG A 61 2.46 -13.32 -6.61
C ARG A 61 2.09 -13.07 -5.16
N LEU A 62 0.81 -12.92 -4.90
CA LEU A 62 0.28 -12.71 -3.53
C LEU A 62 0.67 -13.86 -2.60
N ALA A 63 0.54 -15.10 -3.05
CA ALA A 63 0.91 -16.27 -2.24
C ALA A 63 2.37 -16.23 -1.78
N THR A 64 3.27 -15.73 -2.61
CA THR A 64 4.71 -15.63 -2.29
C THR A 64 4.97 -14.55 -1.25
N VAL A 65 4.33 -13.38 -1.38
CA VAL A 65 4.57 -12.27 -0.44
C VAL A 65 3.88 -12.48 0.91
N LEU A 66 2.75 -13.18 0.94
CA LEU A 66 2.05 -13.50 2.19
C LEU A 66 2.82 -14.44 3.11
N ILE A 67 3.78 -15.22 2.59
CA ILE A 67 4.61 -16.11 3.41
C ILE A 67 5.38 -15.34 4.50
N LYS A 68 5.77 -14.10 4.21
CA LYS A 68 6.52 -13.23 5.13
C LYS A 68 5.60 -12.42 6.05
N ASP A 69 4.31 -12.38 5.78
CA ASP A 69 3.36 -11.58 6.54
C ASP A 69 2.88 -12.33 7.78
N MET A 70 2.80 -11.64 8.91
CA MET A 70 2.23 -12.18 10.14
C MET A 70 0.71 -12.27 10.06
N TYR A 71 0.08 -11.28 9.43
CA TYR A 71 -1.34 -11.24 9.11
C TYR A 71 -1.62 -10.20 8.03
N ALA A 72 -2.73 -10.37 7.37
CA ALA A 72 -3.21 -9.45 6.35
C ALA A 72 -4.72 -9.20 6.50
N ALA A 73 -5.18 -8.07 6.02
CA ALA A 73 -6.59 -7.73 5.91
C ALA A 73 -6.88 -7.17 4.52
N VAL A 74 -8.09 -7.44 4.03
CA VAL A 74 -8.53 -6.98 2.72
C VAL A 74 -9.57 -5.89 2.90
N TYR A 75 -9.38 -4.81 2.19
CA TYR A 75 -10.31 -3.69 2.09
C TYR A 75 -10.75 -3.53 0.64
N ARG A 76 -12.05 -3.39 0.45
CA ARG A 76 -12.66 -3.14 -0.86
C ARG A 76 -13.28 -1.76 -0.86
N LEU A 77 -12.96 -0.95 -1.86
CA LEU A 77 -13.56 0.37 -2.04
C LEU A 77 -15.06 0.20 -2.35
N PRO A 78 -15.94 0.82 -1.55
CA PRO A 78 -17.37 0.73 -1.80
C PRO A 78 -17.76 1.53 -3.05
N LYS A 79 -18.74 1.01 -3.79
CA LYS A 79 -19.33 1.70 -4.94
C LYS A 79 -18.37 2.09 -6.06
N LEU A 80 -17.28 1.36 -6.21
CA LEU A 80 -16.32 1.59 -7.29
C LEU A 80 -16.98 1.23 -8.64
N THR A 81 -16.96 2.18 -9.58
CA THR A 81 -17.42 1.91 -10.95
C THR A 81 -16.36 1.14 -11.73
N ILE A 82 -16.77 0.46 -12.80
CA ILE A 82 -15.85 -0.26 -13.69
C ILE A 82 -14.80 0.70 -14.27
N GLY A 83 -15.21 1.90 -14.68
CA GLY A 83 -14.30 2.91 -15.22
C GLY A 83 -13.24 3.36 -14.20
N GLN A 84 -13.64 3.57 -12.95
CA GLN A 84 -12.72 3.90 -11.86
C GLN A 84 -11.75 2.74 -11.58
N ALA A 85 -12.24 1.51 -11.55
CA ALA A 85 -11.41 0.32 -11.36
C ALA A 85 -10.34 0.21 -12.45
N ILE A 86 -10.71 0.39 -13.71
CA ILE A 86 -9.77 0.39 -14.85
C ILE A 86 -8.72 1.50 -14.67
N THR A 87 -9.13 2.70 -14.28
CA THR A 87 -8.22 3.84 -14.09
C THR A 87 -7.21 3.58 -12.97
N ILE A 88 -7.67 3.05 -11.84
CA ILE A 88 -6.81 2.68 -10.70
C ILE A 88 -5.75 1.67 -11.14
N MET A 89 -6.16 0.61 -11.82
CA MET A 89 -5.24 -0.45 -12.24
C MET A 89 -4.28 0.02 -13.33
N ALA A 90 -4.75 0.82 -14.28
CA ALA A 90 -3.90 1.40 -15.32
C ALA A 90 -2.82 2.30 -14.72
N TYR A 91 -3.18 3.14 -13.77
CA TYR A 91 -2.23 3.99 -13.06
C TYR A 91 -1.18 3.15 -12.32
N ALA A 92 -1.61 2.21 -11.47
CA ALA A 92 -0.71 1.37 -10.69
C ALA A 92 0.23 0.54 -11.58
N THR A 93 -0.29 -0.02 -12.67
CA THR A 93 0.50 -0.78 -13.65
C THR A 93 1.57 0.07 -14.32
N LYS A 94 1.26 1.33 -14.63
CA LYS A 94 2.20 2.29 -15.23
C LYS A 94 3.37 2.62 -14.29
N GLN A 95 3.18 2.53 -12.97
CA GLN A 95 4.24 2.83 -12.01
C GLN A 95 5.24 1.68 -11.83
N ARG A 96 4.99 0.49 -12.38
CA ARG A 96 5.90 -0.66 -12.26
C ARG A 96 7.30 -0.32 -12.77
N GLY A 97 8.30 -0.77 -12.02
CA GLY A 97 9.72 -0.48 -12.31
C GLY A 97 10.23 0.84 -11.73
N LYS A 98 9.38 1.71 -11.21
CA LYS A 98 9.83 2.93 -10.53
C LYS A 98 10.51 2.60 -9.20
N PRO A 99 11.50 3.40 -8.78
CA PRO A 99 12.21 3.19 -7.52
C PRO A 99 11.28 3.27 -6.29
N TYR A 100 11.67 2.57 -5.23
CA TYR A 100 11.02 2.66 -3.93
C TYR A 100 11.49 3.91 -3.17
N ASP A 101 10.54 4.72 -2.71
CA ASP A 101 10.83 5.89 -1.89
C ASP A 101 10.99 5.51 -0.41
N LEU A 102 12.19 5.13 -0.01
CA LEU A 102 12.50 4.85 1.39
C LEU A 102 12.40 6.10 2.27
N SER A 103 12.80 7.26 1.76
CA SER A 103 12.77 8.52 2.51
C SER A 103 11.33 8.98 2.75
N GLY A 104 10.46 8.85 1.77
CA GLY A 104 9.03 9.09 1.89
C GLY A 104 8.34 8.14 2.87
N ALA A 105 8.68 6.87 2.84
CA ALA A 105 8.14 5.88 3.78
C ALA A 105 8.48 6.22 5.23
N VAL A 106 9.74 6.57 5.52
CA VAL A 106 10.17 7.02 6.85
C VAL A 106 9.59 8.38 7.21
N GLY A 107 9.52 9.30 6.25
CA GLY A 107 8.92 10.63 6.42
C GLY A 107 7.44 10.56 6.74
N SER A 108 6.68 9.70 6.09
CA SER A 108 5.25 9.50 6.36
C SER A 108 5.00 8.95 7.77
N ALA A 109 5.86 8.07 8.26
CA ALA A 109 5.79 7.57 9.63
C ALA A 109 6.00 8.69 10.66
N LYS A 110 6.91 9.63 10.41
CA LYS A 110 7.10 10.83 11.23
C LYS A 110 5.91 11.79 11.12
N ALA A 111 5.41 12.01 9.92
CA ALA A 111 4.28 12.88 9.64
C ALA A 111 3.00 12.40 10.34
N SER A 112 2.73 11.09 10.37
CA SER A 112 1.58 10.52 11.07
C SER A 112 1.59 10.84 12.57
N ARG A 113 2.75 10.91 13.20
CA ARG A 113 2.86 11.39 14.59
C ARG A 113 2.54 12.88 14.73
N LEU A 114 2.89 13.69 13.73
CA LEU A 114 2.61 15.13 13.71
C LEU A 114 1.15 15.42 13.32
N THR A 115 0.51 14.56 12.53
CA THR A 115 -0.91 14.68 12.13
C THR A 115 -1.87 14.47 13.28
N ALA A 116 -1.54 13.65 14.24
CA ALA A 116 -2.30 13.59 15.50
C ALA A 116 -2.43 14.98 16.15
N TYR A 117 -1.59 15.94 15.75
CA TYR A 117 -1.57 17.35 16.19
C TYR A 117 -1.94 18.36 15.07
N GLY A 118 -2.53 17.93 13.96
CA GLY A 118 -3.08 18.82 12.94
C GLY A 118 -2.07 19.44 11.96
N ARG A 119 -0.91 18.84 11.70
CA ARG A 119 0.15 19.41 10.83
C ARG A 119 0.52 18.57 9.60
N ALA A 120 -0.40 17.80 9.04
CA ALA A 120 -0.12 16.88 7.91
C ALA A 120 0.25 17.55 6.58
N SER A 121 -0.15 18.80 6.37
CA SER A 121 -0.05 19.43 5.05
C SER A 121 1.33 19.95 4.67
N ALA A 122 2.25 20.08 5.63
CA ALA A 122 3.55 20.70 5.39
C ALA A 122 4.64 19.72 4.88
N ILE A 123 4.45 18.43 5.05
CA ILE A 123 5.49 17.43 4.76
C ILE A 123 5.27 16.75 3.39
N SER A 124 4.04 16.70 2.91
CA SER A 124 3.71 16.11 1.60
C SER A 124 4.31 16.87 0.40
N ASN A 125 4.70 18.13 0.60
CA ASN A 125 5.25 18.97 -0.48
C ASN A 125 6.78 18.95 -0.58
N ALA A 126 7.47 18.24 0.31
CA ALA A 126 8.93 18.26 0.37
C ALA A 126 9.60 17.16 -0.46
N ILE A 127 8.84 16.18 -0.94
CA ILE A 127 9.35 15.03 -1.68
C ILE A 127 8.57 14.98 -2.99
N ASN A 128 9.27 15.03 -4.13
CA ASN A 128 8.65 14.97 -5.45
C ASN A 128 8.18 13.52 -5.72
N PRO A 129 6.89 13.23 -5.63
CA PRO A 129 6.40 11.86 -5.55
C PRO A 129 6.18 11.18 -6.89
N GLU A 130 6.43 11.85 -8.00
CA GLU A 130 6.11 11.28 -9.32
C GLU A 130 7.13 10.26 -9.82
N GLU A 131 8.33 10.23 -9.25
CA GLU A 131 9.42 9.36 -9.70
C GLU A 131 9.67 8.16 -8.83
N GLU A 132 9.28 8.21 -7.54
CA GLU A 132 9.48 7.16 -6.55
C GLU A 132 8.19 6.93 -5.75
N PHE A 133 7.97 5.73 -5.26
CA PHE A 133 6.78 5.39 -4.48
C PHE A 133 7.09 4.52 -3.27
N TYR A 134 6.40 4.77 -2.17
CA TYR A 134 6.24 3.80 -1.08
C TYR A 134 4.81 3.21 -1.08
N CYS A 135 4.60 2.14 -0.33
CA CYS A 135 3.44 1.27 -0.50
C CYS A 135 2.07 1.95 -0.40
N SER A 136 1.85 2.80 0.60
CA SER A 136 0.55 3.48 0.78
C SER A 136 0.37 4.63 -0.21
N GLU A 137 1.44 5.27 -0.64
CA GLU A 137 1.42 6.35 -1.61
C GLU A 137 0.98 5.87 -2.98
N LEU A 138 1.53 4.74 -3.45
CA LEU A 138 1.11 4.12 -4.70
C LEU A 138 -0.40 3.90 -4.74
N ILE A 139 -0.99 3.40 -3.64
CA ILE A 139 -2.43 3.15 -3.55
C ILE A 139 -3.22 4.45 -3.47
N ALA A 140 -2.74 5.43 -2.71
CA ALA A 140 -3.40 6.72 -2.59
C ALA A 140 -3.51 7.43 -3.94
N TYR A 141 -2.42 7.48 -4.71
CA TYR A 141 -2.43 8.09 -6.04
C TYR A 141 -3.27 7.29 -7.05
N ALA A 142 -3.21 5.97 -7.00
CA ALA A 142 -4.02 5.13 -7.89
C ALA A 142 -5.53 5.32 -7.64
N SER A 143 -5.92 5.62 -6.39
CA SER A 143 -7.31 5.75 -5.97
C SER A 143 -7.85 7.20 -5.99
N ALA A 144 -7.00 8.15 -6.28
CA ALA A 144 -7.38 9.56 -6.39
C ALA A 144 -8.05 9.85 -7.72
#